data_f27e057320ed1e9356ea45b5c6b65ecd
#
_entry.id   f27e057320ed1e9356ea45b5c6b65ecd
#
_cell.length_a   1.000
_cell.length_b   1.000
_cell.length_c   1.000
_cell.angle_alpha   90.00
_cell.angle_beta   90.00
_cell.angle_gamma   90.00
#
_symmetry.space_group_name_H-M   'P 1'
#
loop_
_entity.id
_entity.type
_entity.pdbx_description
1 polymer ?
#
loop_
_entity_poly.entity_id
_entity_poly.type
_entity_poly.pdbx_seq_one_letter_code
_entity_poly.pdbx_strand_id
1 'polypeptide(L)'
;IMIPGGFSGGDEPEGSGKFITAFFRNPRIKDAVHDLLKNRDGLMLGICNGFQALVKLGLVPFGEIMDMTDVSPTLTFNTIARHQSMLVRTRIASNKSPWLYGTEVDDVHTVAISHGEGRFVAPPELLADMAKNGQIATQYVDMDGNPTMDIHFNPNTSTECTQIGRAH
;
A
#
# COMPACT_ATOMS: atom_id res chain seq x y z
N ILE A 1 3.56 -14.56 5.12
CA ILE A 1 2.28 -14.19 5.74
C ILE A 1 1.45 -13.44 4.72
N MET A 2 0.17 -13.79 4.61
CA MET A 2 -0.78 -13.07 3.75
C MET A 2 -1.94 -12.57 4.61
N ILE A 3 -2.24 -11.28 4.51
CA ILE A 3 -3.34 -10.63 5.22
C ILE A 3 -4.38 -10.22 4.19
N PRO A 4 -5.54 -10.90 4.15
CA PRO A 4 -6.59 -10.61 3.17
C PRO A 4 -7.30 -9.28 3.45
N GLY A 5 -8.13 -8.87 2.50
CA GLY A 5 -9.09 -7.78 2.67
C GLY A 5 -10.33 -8.20 3.47
N GLY A 6 -11.27 -7.30 3.52
CA GLY A 6 -12.55 -7.43 4.23
C GLY A 6 -12.68 -6.36 5.32
N PHE A 7 -13.90 -6.19 5.83
CA PHE A 7 -14.17 -5.27 6.94
C PHE A 7 -14.27 -6.05 8.24
N SER A 8 -13.62 -5.58 9.29
CA SER A 8 -13.84 -6.07 10.64
C SER A 8 -14.79 -5.13 11.40
N GLY A 9 -15.70 -5.69 12.19
CA GLY A 9 -16.75 -4.94 12.90
C GLY A 9 -16.26 -3.92 13.93
N GLY A 10 -14.96 -3.74 14.09
CA GLY A 10 -14.35 -2.78 14.99
C GLY A 10 -13.41 -1.80 14.31
N ASP A 11 -13.42 -1.74 12.98
CA ASP A 11 -12.57 -0.80 12.26
C ASP A 11 -13.04 0.65 12.43
N GLU A 12 -14.36 0.86 12.54
CA GLU A 12 -14.94 2.17 12.84
C GLU A 12 -15.02 2.44 14.37
N PRO A 13 -14.86 3.69 14.81
CA PRO A 13 -14.60 4.92 14.06
C PRO A 13 -13.13 5.21 13.78
N GLU A 14 -12.21 4.36 14.20
CA GLU A 14 -10.77 4.63 14.16
C GLU A 14 -10.10 4.19 12.85
N GLY A 15 -10.88 3.74 11.88
CA GLY A 15 -10.45 3.39 10.54
C GLY A 15 -10.03 1.94 10.37
N SER A 16 -9.88 1.56 9.12
CA SER A 16 -9.63 0.18 8.68
C SER A 16 -8.34 -0.41 9.23
N GLY A 17 -8.32 -1.72 9.44
CA GLY A 17 -7.15 -2.46 9.92
C GLY A 17 -6.89 -2.43 11.43
N LYS A 18 -7.78 -1.85 12.23
CA LYS A 18 -7.60 -1.68 13.68
C LYS A 18 -7.31 -2.99 14.42
N PHE A 19 -8.12 -4.00 14.23
CA PHE A 19 -7.92 -5.28 14.90
C PHE A 19 -6.66 -6.01 14.43
N ILE A 20 -6.37 -5.94 13.15
CA ILE A 20 -5.15 -6.51 12.57
C ILE A 20 -3.92 -5.85 13.20
N THR A 21 -3.91 -4.52 13.29
CA THR A 21 -2.80 -3.79 13.90
C THR A 21 -2.65 -4.10 15.38
N ALA A 22 -3.75 -4.19 16.14
CA ALA A 22 -3.72 -4.56 17.55
C ALA A 22 -3.13 -5.97 17.75
N PHE A 23 -3.53 -6.94 16.91
CA PHE A 23 -2.98 -8.30 16.94
C PHE A 23 -1.48 -8.31 16.67
N PHE A 24 -1.01 -7.63 15.62
CA PHE A 24 0.41 -7.62 15.24
C PHE A 24 1.29 -6.82 16.22
N ARG A 25 0.73 -5.93 17.03
CA ARG A 25 1.45 -5.20 18.09
C ARG A 25 1.68 -6.02 19.35
N ASN A 26 1.08 -7.21 19.48
CA ASN A 26 1.45 -8.13 20.56
C ASN A 26 2.97 -8.40 20.48
N PRO A 27 3.73 -8.25 21.59
CA PRO A 27 5.19 -8.36 21.56
C PRO A 27 5.71 -9.66 20.95
N ARG A 28 5.11 -10.81 21.30
CA ARG A 28 5.52 -12.11 20.74
C ARG A 28 5.29 -12.21 19.25
N ILE A 29 4.19 -11.65 18.76
CA ILE A 29 3.86 -11.66 17.33
C ILE A 29 4.76 -10.68 16.59
N LYS A 30 4.99 -9.50 17.14
CA LYS A 30 5.91 -8.50 16.60
C LYS A 30 7.30 -9.12 16.41
N ASP A 31 7.84 -9.76 17.43
CA ASP A 31 9.16 -10.41 17.39
C ASP A 31 9.20 -11.52 16.32
N ALA A 32 8.16 -12.34 16.24
CA ALA A 32 8.06 -13.39 15.23
C ALA A 32 7.98 -12.84 13.79
N VAL A 33 7.28 -11.72 13.58
CA VAL A 33 7.24 -11.03 12.28
C VAL A 33 8.60 -10.46 11.92
N HIS A 34 9.28 -9.81 12.86
CA HIS A 34 10.63 -9.30 12.64
C HIS A 34 11.64 -10.42 12.33
N ASP A 35 11.55 -11.54 13.04
CA ASP A 35 12.36 -12.73 12.74
C ASP A 35 12.08 -13.27 11.34
N LEU A 36 10.80 -13.39 10.98
CA LEU A 36 10.40 -13.83 9.64
C LEU A 36 10.99 -12.95 8.55
N LEU A 37 10.90 -11.62 8.70
CA LEU A 37 11.29 -10.67 7.66
C LEU A 37 12.81 -10.43 7.61
N LYS A 38 13.47 -10.38 8.77
CA LYS A 38 14.89 -9.97 8.86
C LYS A 38 15.86 -11.14 8.84
N ASN A 39 15.48 -12.29 9.42
CA ASN A 39 16.37 -13.43 9.60
C ASN A 39 16.04 -14.61 8.70
N ARG A 40 14.79 -14.78 8.33
CA ARG A 40 14.31 -15.93 7.55
C ARG A 40 13.96 -15.61 6.10
N ASP A 41 14.24 -14.36 5.67
CA ASP A 41 13.91 -13.88 4.31
C ASP A 41 12.46 -14.16 3.89
N GLY A 42 11.55 -14.08 4.86
CA GLY A 42 10.14 -14.34 4.63
C GLY A 42 9.41 -13.15 4.02
N LEU A 43 8.22 -13.40 3.48
CA LEU A 43 7.43 -12.38 2.79
C LEU A 43 6.12 -12.11 3.53
N MET A 44 5.68 -10.85 3.45
CA MET A 44 4.32 -10.44 3.84
C MET A 44 3.58 -9.78 2.67
N LEU A 45 2.30 -10.10 2.54
CA LEU A 45 1.39 -9.48 1.57
C LEU A 45 0.15 -8.99 2.31
N GLY A 46 -0.22 -7.74 2.08
CA GLY A 46 -1.48 -7.16 2.55
C GLY A 46 -2.36 -6.77 1.38
N ILE A 47 -3.62 -7.19 1.40
CA ILE A 47 -4.61 -6.87 0.38
C ILE A 47 -5.72 -6.05 1.01
N CYS A 48 -6.08 -4.90 0.42
CA CYS A 48 -7.18 -4.04 0.86
C CYS A 48 -6.99 -3.63 2.34
N ASN A 49 -7.87 -4.08 3.25
CA ASN A 49 -7.75 -3.84 4.70
C ASN A 49 -6.42 -4.37 5.28
N GLY A 50 -5.93 -5.49 4.76
CA GLY A 50 -4.60 -6.01 5.12
C GLY A 50 -3.47 -5.06 4.72
N PHE A 51 -3.55 -4.41 3.56
CA PHE A 51 -2.57 -3.40 3.16
C PHE A 51 -2.65 -2.14 4.04
N GLN A 52 -3.85 -1.69 4.38
CA GLN A 52 -4.04 -0.58 5.34
C GLN A 52 -3.39 -0.90 6.69
N ALA A 53 -3.52 -2.15 7.16
CA ALA A 53 -2.86 -2.59 8.38
C ALA A 53 -1.33 -2.59 8.26
N LEU A 54 -0.75 -3.04 7.13
CA LEU A 54 0.69 -3.00 6.91
C LEU A 54 1.24 -1.56 6.98
N VAL A 55 0.53 -0.61 6.39
CA VAL A 55 0.90 0.82 6.47
C VAL A 55 0.82 1.32 7.90
N LYS A 56 -0.28 1.06 8.62
CA LYS A 56 -0.46 1.48 10.03
C LYS A 56 0.51 0.82 11.00
N LEU A 57 1.08 -0.31 10.63
CA LEU A 57 2.12 -0.99 11.42
C LEU A 57 3.53 -0.45 11.13
N GLY A 58 3.71 0.33 10.06
CA GLY A 58 5.03 0.75 9.59
C GLY A 58 5.75 -0.29 8.73
N LEU A 59 5.18 -1.49 8.56
CA LEU A 59 5.75 -2.53 7.69
C LEU A 59 5.88 -2.03 6.24
N VAL A 60 4.99 -1.16 5.82
CA VAL A 60 5.10 -0.37 4.59
C VAL A 60 5.19 1.10 5.01
N PRO A 61 6.27 1.83 4.66
CA PRO A 61 7.42 1.46 3.82
C PRO A 61 8.66 0.99 4.60
N PHE A 62 8.63 0.94 5.94
CA PHE A 62 9.84 0.83 6.76
C PHE A 62 10.34 -0.61 6.96
N GLY A 63 9.50 -1.62 6.71
CA GLY A 63 9.86 -3.03 6.85
C GLY A 63 9.88 -3.53 8.30
N GLU A 64 9.38 -2.75 9.26
CA GLU A 64 9.29 -3.14 10.66
C GLU A 64 8.06 -2.58 11.35
N ILE A 65 7.62 -3.26 12.41
CA ILE A 65 6.49 -2.81 13.22
C ILE A 65 6.97 -1.73 14.19
N MET A 66 6.44 -0.53 14.01
CA MET A 66 6.80 0.65 14.79
C MET A 66 5.55 1.45 15.18
N ASP A 67 5.73 2.36 16.11
CA ASP A 67 4.67 3.29 16.49
C ASP A 67 4.52 4.39 15.43
N MET A 68 3.27 4.72 15.13
CA MET A 68 2.96 5.77 14.17
C MET A 68 3.13 7.15 14.81
N THR A 69 3.58 8.09 14.01
CA THR A 69 3.73 9.50 14.35
C THR A 69 2.90 10.35 13.39
N ASP A 70 2.79 11.65 13.65
CA ASP A 70 2.03 12.59 12.79
C ASP A 70 2.57 12.70 11.37
N VAL A 71 3.83 12.28 11.15
CA VAL A 71 4.49 12.27 9.84
C VAL A 71 4.56 10.87 9.21
N SER A 72 3.96 9.88 9.85
CA SER A 72 3.90 8.51 9.29
C SER A 72 2.94 8.43 8.11
N PRO A 73 3.24 7.58 7.12
CA PRO A 73 2.33 7.37 5.99
C PRO A 73 1.00 6.76 6.45
N THR A 74 -0.06 7.10 5.74
CA THR A 74 -1.39 6.56 6.01
C THR A 74 -2.18 6.37 4.73
N LEU A 75 -3.21 5.52 4.81
CA LEU A 75 -4.27 5.44 3.80
C LEU A 75 -5.50 6.18 4.34
N THR A 76 -6.09 7.00 3.50
CA THR A 76 -7.26 7.82 3.85
C THR A 76 -8.31 7.78 2.74
N PHE A 77 -9.40 8.50 2.96
CA PHE A 77 -10.54 8.56 2.04
C PHE A 77 -10.13 8.99 0.63
N ASN A 78 -10.79 8.39 -0.36
CA ASN A 78 -10.66 8.82 -1.75
C ASN A 78 -10.88 10.31 -1.89
N THR A 79 -10.22 10.94 -2.86
CA THR A 79 -10.37 12.38 -3.14
C THR A 79 -11.81 12.78 -3.43
N ILE A 80 -12.60 11.88 -4.02
CA ILE A 80 -14.03 12.10 -4.29
C ILE A 80 -14.94 11.87 -3.06
N ALA A 81 -14.37 11.61 -1.89
CA ALA A 81 -15.08 11.37 -0.63
C ALA A 81 -16.15 10.26 -0.67
N ARG A 82 -16.02 9.30 -1.56
CA ARG A 82 -16.92 8.15 -1.67
C ARG A 82 -16.22 6.89 -2.18
N HIS A 83 -16.88 5.76 -2.03
CA HIS A 83 -16.44 4.48 -2.61
C HIS A 83 -16.38 4.56 -4.13
N GLN A 84 -15.35 3.97 -4.72
CA GLN A 84 -15.14 3.91 -6.15
C GLN A 84 -14.80 2.48 -6.58
N SER A 85 -15.56 1.99 -7.57
CA SER A 85 -15.32 0.69 -8.22
C SER A 85 -15.15 0.93 -9.70
N MET A 86 -14.01 0.60 -10.26
CA MET A 86 -13.70 0.78 -11.67
C MET A 86 -12.54 -0.07 -12.13
N LEU A 87 -12.39 -0.20 -13.44
CA LEU A 87 -11.16 -0.70 -14.04
C LEU A 87 -10.19 0.46 -14.23
N VAL A 88 -8.96 0.27 -13.80
CA VAL A 88 -7.88 1.23 -13.95
C VAL A 88 -6.71 0.59 -14.67
N ARG A 89 -5.88 1.40 -15.31
CA ARG A 89 -4.63 0.95 -15.90
C ARG A 89 -3.48 1.35 -14.98
N THR A 90 -2.59 0.39 -14.74
CA THR A 90 -1.40 0.60 -13.94
C THR A 90 -0.17 0.15 -14.71
N ARG A 91 0.92 0.88 -14.56
CA ARG A 91 2.23 0.56 -15.10
C ARG A 91 3.13 0.05 -13.97
N ILE A 92 3.95 -0.95 -14.24
CA ILE A 92 5.01 -1.39 -13.33
C ILE A 92 6.07 -0.30 -13.28
N ALA A 93 6.19 0.37 -12.14
CA ALA A 93 7.20 1.40 -11.90
C ALA A 93 8.50 0.81 -11.33
N SER A 94 8.39 -0.31 -10.61
CA SER A 94 9.52 -1.05 -10.07
C SER A 94 9.13 -2.51 -9.87
N ASN A 95 9.97 -3.43 -10.31
CA ASN A 95 9.80 -4.88 -10.11
C ASN A 95 10.74 -5.44 -9.03
N LYS A 96 11.25 -4.61 -8.14
CA LYS A 96 12.09 -5.05 -7.01
C LYS A 96 11.36 -5.95 -6.01
N SER A 97 10.03 -5.84 -5.94
CA SER A 97 9.24 -6.69 -5.06
C SER A 97 9.21 -8.13 -5.57
N PRO A 98 9.44 -9.15 -4.70
CA PRO A 98 9.30 -10.55 -5.08
C PRO A 98 7.92 -10.90 -5.64
N TRP A 99 6.87 -10.15 -5.28
CA TRP A 99 5.51 -10.33 -5.79
C TRP A 99 5.36 -9.91 -7.27
N LEU A 100 6.33 -9.17 -7.79
CA LEU A 100 6.38 -8.74 -9.20
C LEU A 100 7.43 -9.49 -10.01
N TYR A 101 7.94 -10.61 -9.47
CA TYR A 101 8.84 -11.48 -10.21
C TYR A 101 8.16 -11.99 -11.48
N GLY A 102 8.79 -11.77 -12.62
CA GLY A 102 8.23 -12.12 -13.92
C GLY A 102 7.46 -10.99 -14.61
N THR A 103 7.42 -9.79 -14.04
CA THR A 103 6.98 -8.57 -14.74
C THR A 103 8.18 -7.74 -15.15
N GLU A 104 8.01 -6.93 -16.20
CA GLU A 104 9.01 -5.95 -16.61
C GLU A 104 8.58 -4.53 -16.23
N VAL A 105 9.56 -3.65 -16.00
CA VAL A 105 9.26 -2.22 -15.82
C VAL A 105 8.60 -1.71 -17.09
N ASP A 106 7.61 -0.85 -16.93
CA ASP A 106 6.73 -0.31 -17.97
C ASP A 106 5.65 -1.27 -18.51
N ASP A 107 5.59 -2.52 -18.04
CA ASP A 107 4.41 -3.37 -18.31
C ASP A 107 3.13 -2.68 -17.83
N VAL A 108 2.11 -2.64 -18.68
CA VAL A 108 0.82 -2.03 -18.37
C VAL A 108 -0.25 -3.09 -18.18
N HIS A 109 -0.91 -3.03 -17.03
CA HIS A 109 -1.99 -3.96 -16.67
C HIS A 109 -3.29 -3.22 -16.42
N THR A 110 -4.41 -3.84 -16.79
CA THR A 110 -5.74 -3.38 -16.39
C THR A 110 -6.18 -4.17 -15.17
N VAL A 111 -6.47 -3.48 -14.08
CA VAL A 111 -6.86 -4.08 -12.81
C VAL A 111 -8.16 -3.48 -12.29
N ALA A 112 -8.95 -4.27 -11.58
CA ALA A 112 -10.14 -3.80 -10.90
C ALA A 112 -9.77 -3.18 -9.54
N ILE A 113 -10.31 -2.02 -9.24
CA ILE A 113 -10.26 -1.41 -7.91
C ILE A 113 -11.66 -1.29 -7.33
N SER A 114 -11.76 -1.39 -6.00
CA SER A 114 -13.01 -1.19 -5.26
C SER A 114 -12.66 -0.76 -3.84
N HIS A 115 -12.64 0.55 -3.57
CA HIS A 115 -12.26 1.10 -2.28
C HIS A 115 -12.88 2.47 -2.01
N GLY A 116 -13.08 2.78 -0.71
CA GLY A 116 -13.42 4.11 -0.20
C GLY A 116 -12.21 4.84 0.39
N GLU A 117 -11.20 4.08 0.84
CA GLU A 117 -9.99 4.54 1.50
C GLU A 117 -8.74 3.99 0.79
N GLY A 118 -8.51 4.41 -0.43
CA GLY A 118 -7.37 3.97 -1.25
C GLY A 118 -6.31 5.05 -1.48
N ARG A 119 -6.44 6.21 -0.82
CA ARG A 119 -5.51 7.32 -0.98
C ARG A 119 -4.35 7.20 -0.01
N PHE A 120 -3.16 6.92 -0.53
CA PHE A 120 -1.93 6.94 0.24
C PHE A 120 -1.44 8.38 0.41
N VAL A 121 -1.10 8.75 1.64
CA VAL A 121 -0.57 10.05 2.00
C VAL A 121 0.69 9.87 2.82
N ALA A 122 1.75 10.56 2.45
CA ALA A 122 3.02 10.57 3.15
C ALA A 122 3.74 11.93 2.93
N PRO A 123 4.71 12.31 3.77
CA PRO A 123 5.55 13.48 3.53
C PRO A 123 6.26 13.38 2.17
N PRO A 124 6.43 14.50 1.44
CA PRO A 124 7.07 14.50 0.12
C PRO A 124 8.47 13.89 0.11
N GLU A 125 9.25 14.11 1.17
CA GLU A 125 10.59 13.55 1.33
C GLU A 125 10.56 12.03 1.41
N LEU A 126 9.61 11.46 2.17
CA LEU A 126 9.43 10.01 2.26
C LEU A 126 8.99 9.41 0.92
N LEU A 127 8.09 10.08 0.20
CA LEU A 127 7.68 9.66 -1.15
C LEU A 127 8.85 9.64 -2.13
N ALA A 128 9.70 10.68 -2.10
CA ALA A 128 10.91 10.74 -2.93
C ALA A 128 11.89 9.61 -2.60
N ASP A 129 12.09 9.31 -1.32
CA ASP A 129 12.93 8.19 -0.89
C ASP A 129 12.35 6.83 -1.30
N MET A 130 11.03 6.66 -1.18
CA MET A 130 10.35 5.45 -1.64
C MET A 130 10.50 5.25 -3.15
N ALA A 131 10.36 6.31 -3.95
CA ALA A 131 10.57 6.26 -5.38
C ALA A 131 12.01 5.87 -5.73
N LYS A 132 12.99 6.54 -5.12
CA LYS A 132 14.43 6.26 -5.29
C LYS A 132 14.80 4.82 -4.90
N ASN A 133 14.19 4.31 -3.86
CA ASN A 133 14.42 2.94 -3.38
C ASN A 133 13.65 1.87 -4.18
N GLY A 134 12.80 2.27 -5.15
CA GLY A 134 11.97 1.36 -5.93
C GLY A 134 10.87 0.69 -5.11
N GLN A 135 10.40 1.35 -4.06
CA GLN A 135 9.30 0.87 -3.21
C GLN A 135 7.92 1.20 -3.80
N ILE A 136 7.88 2.07 -4.81
CA ILE A 136 6.67 2.33 -5.60
C ILE A 136 6.61 1.27 -6.69
N ALA A 137 5.72 0.30 -6.52
CA ALA A 137 5.63 -0.85 -7.40
C ALA A 137 4.90 -0.54 -8.70
N THR A 138 3.77 0.17 -8.61
CA THR A 138 2.93 0.50 -9.76
C THR A 138 2.47 1.95 -9.72
N GLN A 139 2.15 2.50 -10.89
CA GLN A 139 1.60 3.84 -11.06
C GLN A 139 0.35 3.78 -11.92
N TYR A 140 -0.65 4.62 -11.61
CA TYR A 140 -1.81 4.81 -12.48
C TYR A 140 -1.39 5.53 -13.77
N VAL A 141 -1.91 5.05 -14.89
CA VAL A 141 -1.60 5.60 -16.21
C VAL A 141 -2.85 5.90 -17.03
N ASP A 142 -2.72 6.83 -17.97
CA ASP A 142 -3.73 7.14 -18.98
C ASP A 142 -3.83 6.06 -20.08
N MET A 143 -4.57 6.34 -21.12
CA MET A 143 -4.75 5.40 -22.23
C MET A 143 -3.47 5.19 -23.04
N ASP A 144 -2.54 6.14 -22.99
CA ASP A 144 -1.25 6.09 -23.69
C ASP A 144 -0.13 5.45 -22.82
N GLY A 145 -0.46 5.11 -21.57
CA GLY A 145 0.50 4.50 -20.63
C GLY A 145 1.34 5.50 -19.84
N ASN A 146 1.03 6.79 -19.91
CA ASN A 146 1.73 7.81 -19.15
C ASN A 146 1.17 7.95 -17.74
N PRO A 147 2.01 8.12 -16.70
CA PRO A 147 1.55 8.43 -15.36
C PRO A 147 0.68 9.69 -15.34
N THR A 148 -0.46 9.62 -14.66
CA THR A 148 -1.43 10.70 -14.72
C THR A 148 -2.06 11.02 -13.36
N MET A 149 -2.40 12.29 -13.17
CA MET A 149 -3.17 12.81 -12.04
C MET A 149 -4.63 13.04 -12.39
N ASP A 150 -5.04 12.75 -13.63
CA ASP A 150 -6.43 12.90 -14.06
C ASP A 150 -7.31 11.91 -13.31
N ILE A 151 -8.35 12.43 -12.65
CA ILE A 151 -9.30 11.64 -11.84
C ILE A 151 -10.06 10.57 -12.63
N HIS A 152 -10.14 10.70 -13.96
CA HIS A 152 -10.74 9.69 -14.82
C HIS A 152 -9.92 8.41 -14.93
N PHE A 153 -8.62 8.49 -14.69
CA PHE A 153 -7.69 7.37 -14.76
C PHE A 153 -7.07 7.04 -13.41
N ASN A 154 -6.86 8.06 -12.57
CA ASN A 154 -6.30 7.93 -11.24
C ASN A 154 -7.37 8.26 -10.20
N PRO A 155 -7.90 7.27 -9.47
CA PRO A 155 -9.01 7.47 -8.53
C PRO A 155 -8.64 8.36 -7.35
N ASN A 156 -7.36 8.59 -7.13
CA ASN A 156 -6.83 9.38 -6.03
C ASN A 156 -5.76 10.33 -6.53
N THR A 157 -6.14 11.58 -6.77
CA THR A 157 -5.22 12.66 -7.08
C THR A 157 -4.36 12.99 -5.84
N SER A 158 -3.49 12.09 -5.44
CA SER A 158 -2.42 12.39 -4.50
C SER A 158 -1.21 12.89 -5.28
N THR A 159 -0.36 13.64 -4.64
CA THR A 159 0.80 14.32 -5.23
C THR A 159 1.77 13.39 -5.97
N GLU A 160 1.57 12.07 -5.89
CA GLU A 160 2.30 11.08 -6.67
C GLU A 160 1.38 9.91 -7.02
N CYS A 161 1.36 9.53 -8.28
CA CYS A 161 0.52 8.51 -8.90
C CYS A 161 0.94 7.12 -8.44
N THR A 162 0.57 6.70 -7.23
CA THR A 162 1.18 5.50 -6.70
C THR A 162 0.19 4.49 -6.16
N GLN A 163 0.26 3.28 -6.68
CA GLN A 163 0.00 2.10 -5.88
C GLN A 163 1.32 1.65 -5.27
N ILE A 164 1.37 1.61 -3.97
CA ILE A 164 2.56 1.20 -3.24
C ILE A 164 2.43 -0.27 -2.91
N GLY A 165 3.39 -1.02 -3.34
CA GLY A 165 3.50 -2.42 -3.03
C GLY A 165 4.94 -2.80 -2.72
N ARG A 166 5.33 -2.75 -1.47
CA ARG A 166 6.35 -3.61 -0.94
C ARG A 166 6.17 -3.81 0.55
N ALA A 167 5.93 -5.05 0.95
CA ALA A 167 6.47 -5.59 2.18
C ALA A 167 7.62 -6.53 1.77
N HIS A 168 8.74 -6.41 2.45
CA HIS A 168 9.78 -7.42 2.42
C HIS A 168 9.23 -8.73 2.87
#